data_fa9e5d34a85dcfb9eaa4f5cb5ce53ffc
#
_entry.id   fa9e5d34a85dcfb9eaa4f5cb5ce53ffc
#
_cell.length_a   1.000
_cell.length_b   1.000
_cell.length_c   1.000
_cell.angle_alpha   90.00
_cell.angle_beta   90.00
_cell.angle_gamma   90.00
#
_symmetry.space_group_name_H-M   'P 1'
#
loop_
_entity.id
_entity.type
_entity.pdbx_description
1 polymer ?
#
loop_
_entity_poly.entity_id
_entity_poly.type
_entity_poly.pdbx_seq_one_letter_code
_entity_poly.pdbx_strand_id
1 'polypeptide(L)'
;MCTFIIACLISLSALSFSSCTQKKVATSVAYMDFPQTIELKARVQPLDTALFRYPFRVRVQGDKAVVMDLHGTDYFCHVFHYPGFRYLASFGKRGEAPEEMLSAENVRWNGDFLWMLDAGKSEINRYGFISSGGSLSRQETVRLDEEMFRPLDFVQYDDTTFVIPDYSGDSRFCWVDAKGRLLRRTGIIPTANEDALENARPALAQAWRSFIDYNPRNGVLAAVTQLGEVLEVFNLKDSTHVVRIGPHGEPEFQVSQGYGIPTGIMGFSDVQVTDNAIYAVFHGRSFKEIAQNVQQGVYLPDGGRYIYVFSLTGEPLCRYALDHYVYGILVNEQKGTILATDVNEDEPIIEYKLDWNEMLR
;
A
#
# COMPACT_ATOMS: atom_id res chain seq x y z
N MET A 1 -82.41 26.77 9.50
CA MET A 1 -81.64 25.65 8.93
C MET A 1 -80.21 26.10 8.82
N CYS A 2 -79.38 25.80 9.82
CA CYS A 2 -77.95 26.11 9.86
C CYS A 2 -77.17 24.81 9.60
N THR A 3 -76.39 24.79 8.55
CA THR A 3 -75.49 23.67 8.20
C THR A 3 -74.12 24.00 8.71
N PHE A 4 -73.63 23.25 9.70
CA PHE A 4 -72.23 23.31 10.20
C PHE A 4 -71.32 22.48 9.29
N ILE A 5 -70.31 23.11 8.72
CA ILE A 5 -69.20 22.45 8.02
C ILE A 5 -68.08 22.30 9.02
N ILE A 6 -67.77 21.07 9.40
CA ILE A 6 -66.59 20.72 10.22
C ILE A 6 -65.43 20.52 9.26
N ALA A 7 -64.40 21.39 9.33
CA ALA A 7 -63.12 21.23 8.64
C ALA A 7 -62.19 20.43 9.53
N CYS A 8 -61.85 19.20 9.10
CA CYS A 8 -60.74 18.38 9.69
C CYS A 8 -59.40 18.89 9.20
N LEU A 9 -58.64 19.52 10.08
CA LEU A 9 -57.23 19.81 9.89
C LEU A 9 -56.42 18.55 10.18
N ILE A 10 -55.90 17.91 9.15
CA ILE A 10 -54.90 16.83 9.26
C ILE A 10 -53.53 17.50 9.36
N SER A 11 -52.98 17.53 10.57
CA SER A 11 -51.59 17.94 10.79
C SER A 11 -50.65 16.81 10.41
N LEU A 12 -49.95 16.98 9.25
CA LEU A 12 -48.88 16.09 8.80
C LEU A 12 -47.63 16.46 9.58
N SER A 13 -47.31 15.70 10.65
CA SER A 13 -46.05 15.80 11.34
C SER A 13 -44.96 15.08 10.52
N ALA A 14 -44.15 15.87 9.82
CA ALA A 14 -42.93 15.38 9.18
C ALA A 14 -41.93 14.99 10.26
N LEU A 15 -41.80 13.69 10.51
CA LEU A 15 -40.70 13.11 11.28
C LEU A 15 -39.41 13.21 10.42
N SER A 16 -38.64 14.26 10.65
CA SER A 16 -37.26 14.36 10.16
C SER A 16 -36.42 13.36 10.92
N PHE A 17 -36.15 12.21 10.30
CA PHE A 17 -35.08 11.32 10.73
C PHE A 17 -33.74 12.01 10.47
N SER A 18 -33.22 12.71 11.45
CA SER A 18 -31.81 13.09 11.49
C SER A 18 -31.01 11.81 11.68
N SER A 19 -30.55 11.24 10.59
CA SER A 19 -29.53 10.21 10.62
C SER A 19 -28.23 10.87 11.10
N CYS A 20 -28.01 10.89 12.41
CA CYS A 20 -26.68 11.11 12.96
C CYS A 20 -25.81 9.91 12.57
N THR A 21 -25.14 10.00 11.42
CA THR A 21 -23.95 9.18 11.16
C THR A 21 -22.90 9.58 12.19
N GLN A 22 -22.87 8.91 13.33
CA GLN A 22 -21.74 8.97 14.23
C GLN A 22 -20.51 8.58 13.40
N LYS A 23 -19.62 9.55 13.10
CA LYS A 23 -18.29 9.27 12.61
C LYS A 23 -17.63 8.37 13.67
N LYS A 24 -17.50 7.07 13.38
CA LYS A 24 -16.72 6.16 14.24
C LYS A 24 -15.31 6.72 14.25
N VAL A 25 -14.90 7.27 15.38
CA VAL A 25 -13.54 7.76 15.61
C VAL A 25 -12.64 6.53 15.63
N ALA A 26 -11.54 6.57 14.90
CA ALA A 26 -10.53 5.54 14.95
C ALA A 26 -10.04 5.35 16.38
N THR A 27 -9.89 4.10 16.81
CA THR A 27 -9.26 3.81 18.10
C THR A 27 -7.75 3.82 17.91
N SER A 28 -7.08 4.87 18.40
CA SER A 28 -5.61 4.96 18.36
C SER A 28 -5.03 4.25 19.59
N VAL A 29 -4.11 3.30 19.35
CA VAL A 29 -3.44 2.52 20.39
C VAL A 29 -1.95 2.47 20.12
N ALA A 30 -1.16 2.98 21.06
CA ALA A 30 0.30 2.89 20.99
C ALA A 30 0.77 1.46 21.32
N TYR A 31 1.86 1.05 20.69
CA TYR A 31 2.65 -0.11 21.10
C TYR A 31 4.10 0.28 21.31
N MET A 32 4.81 -0.42 22.18
CA MET A 32 6.19 -0.08 22.53
C MET A 32 7.21 -1.04 21.93
N ASP A 33 6.86 -2.30 21.77
CA ASP A 33 7.73 -3.34 21.24
C ASP A 33 6.91 -4.54 20.76
N PHE A 34 7.59 -5.49 20.16
CA PHE A 34 7.02 -6.79 19.77
C PHE A 34 7.34 -7.83 20.84
N PRO A 35 6.43 -8.82 21.09
CA PRO A 35 6.66 -9.86 22.09
C PRO A 35 7.95 -10.64 21.84
N GLN A 36 8.36 -10.79 20.58
CA GLN A 36 9.57 -11.50 20.21
C GLN A 36 10.20 -10.96 18.94
N THR A 37 11.51 -11.16 18.80
CA THR A 37 12.27 -10.92 17.57
C THR A 37 12.89 -12.23 17.12
N ILE A 38 12.63 -12.60 15.86
CA ILE A 38 13.12 -13.82 15.23
C ILE A 38 14.11 -13.43 14.12
N GLU A 39 15.31 -13.96 14.14
CA GLU A 39 16.29 -13.74 13.07
C GLU A 39 15.99 -14.64 11.88
N LEU A 40 15.92 -14.06 10.68
CA LEU A 40 15.78 -14.79 9.44
C LEU A 40 17.06 -14.69 8.59
N LYS A 41 17.38 -15.80 7.91
CA LYS A 41 18.51 -15.89 6.98
C LYS A 41 17.98 -16.08 5.57
N ALA A 42 18.46 -15.21 4.68
CA ALA A 42 18.07 -15.21 3.28
C ALA A 42 18.73 -16.36 2.51
N ARG A 43 17.99 -16.85 1.52
CA ARG A 43 18.50 -17.63 0.42
C ARG A 43 18.31 -16.82 -0.86
N VAL A 44 19.41 -16.50 -1.55
CA VAL A 44 19.36 -15.82 -2.84
C VAL A 44 18.69 -16.73 -3.87
N GLN A 45 17.76 -16.16 -4.65
CA GLN A 45 17.12 -16.81 -5.78
C GLN A 45 17.78 -16.31 -7.06
N PRO A 46 18.61 -17.15 -7.73
CA PRO A 46 19.33 -16.71 -8.91
C PRO A 46 18.38 -16.42 -10.06
N LEU A 47 18.67 -15.36 -10.79
CA LEU A 47 17.96 -14.96 -12.00
C LEU A 47 18.77 -15.38 -13.24
N ASP A 48 18.09 -15.70 -14.33
CA ASP A 48 18.78 -16.02 -15.58
C ASP A 48 19.20 -14.78 -16.39
N THR A 49 18.86 -13.58 -15.89
CA THR A 49 19.17 -12.31 -16.53
C THR A 49 19.20 -11.16 -15.52
N ALA A 50 20.18 -10.27 -15.68
CA ALA A 50 20.31 -9.06 -14.88
C ALA A 50 19.61 -7.89 -15.61
N LEU A 51 18.36 -7.62 -15.25
CA LEU A 51 17.54 -6.60 -15.90
C LEU A 51 17.25 -5.38 -15.04
N PHE A 52 17.56 -5.44 -13.73
CA PHE A 52 17.02 -4.51 -12.76
C PHE A 52 17.97 -3.35 -12.46
N ARG A 53 17.36 -2.19 -12.18
CA ARG A 53 18.02 -1.04 -11.57
C ARG A 53 17.48 -0.73 -10.17
N TYR A 54 16.17 -0.97 -9.96
CA TYR A 54 15.55 -0.79 -8.65
C TYR A 54 14.35 -1.75 -8.53
N PRO A 55 14.61 -3.04 -8.25
CA PRO A 55 13.58 -4.07 -8.13
C PRO A 55 12.72 -3.84 -6.87
N PHE A 56 11.62 -3.16 -7.06
CA PHE A 56 10.80 -2.57 -6.01
C PHE A 56 9.80 -3.56 -5.41
N ARG A 57 9.21 -4.42 -6.24
CA ARG A 57 8.17 -5.36 -5.83
C ARG A 57 8.34 -6.70 -6.55
N VAL A 58 8.01 -7.77 -5.83
CA VAL A 58 7.81 -9.10 -6.41
C VAL A 58 6.39 -9.56 -6.14
N ARG A 59 5.72 -10.11 -7.15
CA ARG A 59 4.38 -10.66 -7.03
C ARG A 59 4.32 -11.99 -7.77
N VAL A 60 3.74 -13.02 -7.16
CA VAL A 60 3.66 -14.37 -7.73
C VAL A 60 2.21 -14.82 -7.79
N GLN A 61 1.82 -15.40 -8.92
CA GLN A 61 0.57 -16.12 -9.07
C GLN A 61 0.79 -17.35 -9.95
N GLY A 62 0.39 -18.51 -9.43
CA GLY A 62 0.60 -19.78 -10.11
C GLY A 62 2.08 -20.05 -10.38
N ASP A 63 2.41 -20.21 -11.65
CA ASP A 63 3.76 -20.47 -12.17
C ASP A 63 4.47 -19.19 -12.67
N LYS A 64 3.96 -18.01 -12.36
CA LYS A 64 4.50 -16.72 -12.83
C LYS A 64 4.87 -15.80 -11.68
N ALA A 65 6.08 -15.25 -11.75
CA ALA A 65 6.53 -14.16 -10.92
C ALA A 65 6.64 -12.88 -11.77
N VAL A 66 6.22 -11.76 -11.22
CA VAL A 66 6.43 -10.43 -11.77
C VAL A 66 7.31 -9.64 -10.83
N VAL A 67 8.38 -9.07 -11.35
CA VAL A 67 9.25 -8.14 -10.62
C VAL A 67 9.09 -6.77 -11.24
N MET A 68 8.74 -5.79 -10.40
CA MET A 68 8.60 -4.40 -10.79
C MET A 68 9.90 -3.65 -10.52
N ASP A 69 10.40 -2.95 -11.54
CA ASP A 69 11.61 -2.13 -11.51
C ASP A 69 11.26 -0.64 -11.68
N LEU A 70 11.33 0.13 -10.60
CA LEU A 70 10.98 1.56 -10.64
C LEU A 70 11.88 2.39 -11.54
N HIS A 71 13.14 2.00 -11.70
CA HIS A 71 14.15 2.74 -12.46
C HIS A 71 14.58 2.05 -13.76
N GLY A 72 13.87 1.00 -14.15
CA GLY A 72 14.08 0.33 -15.45
C GLY A 72 14.08 1.33 -16.62
N THR A 73 15.00 1.17 -17.56
CA THR A 73 15.14 2.11 -18.70
C THR A 73 14.02 1.96 -19.72
N ASP A 74 13.68 0.72 -20.05
CA ASP A 74 12.77 0.41 -21.14
C ASP A 74 11.40 -0.06 -20.64
N TYR A 75 11.38 -0.82 -19.55
CA TYR A 75 10.19 -1.42 -18.98
C TYR A 75 10.14 -1.32 -17.47
N PHE A 76 8.94 -1.21 -16.92
CA PHE A 76 8.71 -1.19 -15.48
C PHE A 76 8.54 -2.57 -14.87
N CYS A 77 8.17 -3.58 -15.65
CA CYS A 77 7.92 -4.93 -15.14
C CYS A 77 8.55 -6.02 -15.99
N HIS A 78 9.03 -7.06 -15.30
CA HIS A 78 9.61 -8.25 -15.90
C HIS A 78 8.93 -9.50 -15.35
N VAL A 79 8.58 -10.43 -16.24
CA VAL A 79 7.87 -11.67 -15.92
C VAL A 79 8.85 -12.84 -16.00
N PHE A 80 8.75 -13.71 -15.02
CA PHE A 80 9.55 -14.91 -14.89
C PHE A 80 8.66 -16.13 -14.68
N HIS A 81 9.14 -17.29 -15.12
CA HIS A 81 8.59 -18.57 -14.69
C HIS A 81 8.95 -18.84 -13.22
N TYR A 82 7.97 -19.20 -12.39
CA TYR A 82 8.15 -19.48 -10.97
C TYR A 82 7.84 -20.96 -10.66
N PRO A 83 8.63 -21.64 -9.80
CA PRO A 83 9.89 -21.18 -9.22
C PRO A 83 11.03 -21.23 -10.25
N GLY A 84 12.18 -20.66 -9.91
CA GLY A 84 13.40 -20.74 -10.73
C GLY A 84 13.72 -19.51 -11.55
N PHE A 85 12.83 -18.51 -11.55
CA PHE A 85 13.03 -17.16 -12.10
C PHE A 85 13.66 -17.11 -13.50
N ARG A 86 13.23 -18.05 -14.39
CA ARG A 86 13.60 -17.99 -15.81
C ARG A 86 12.80 -16.89 -16.50
N TYR A 87 13.48 -15.96 -17.14
CA TYR A 87 12.85 -14.83 -17.82
C TYR A 87 11.89 -15.27 -18.92
N LEU A 88 10.74 -14.58 -19.01
CA LEU A 88 9.72 -14.80 -20.01
C LEU A 88 9.49 -13.57 -20.88
N ALA A 89 9.22 -12.40 -20.28
CA ALA A 89 8.89 -11.18 -21.00
C ALA A 89 9.02 -9.93 -20.11
N SER A 90 9.04 -8.76 -20.76
CA SER A 90 8.88 -7.46 -20.10
C SER A 90 7.63 -6.76 -20.59
N PHE A 91 7.01 -5.93 -19.73
CA PHE A 91 5.82 -5.14 -20.06
C PHE A 91 5.79 -3.84 -19.27
N GLY A 92 4.80 -2.96 -19.58
CA GLY A 92 4.76 -1.62 -19.02
C GLY A 92 5.93 -0.79 -19.56
N LYS A 93 6.01 -0.64 -20.89
CA LYS A 93 7.08 0.12 -21.55
C LYS A 93 7.07 1.57 -21.07
N ARG A 94 8.26 2.09 -20.73
CA ARG A 94 8.45 3.47 -20.28
C ARG A 94 8.39 4.43 -21.45
N GLY A 95 7.64 5.54 -21.30
CA GLY A 95 7.58 6.62 -22.28
C GLY A 95 6.27 7.38 -22.25
N GLU A 96 6.13 8.33 -23.18
CA GLU A 96 4.99 9.26 -23.27
C GLU A 96 3.90 8.80 -24.24
N ALA A 97 4.20 7.84 -25.13
CA ALA A 97 3.21 7.34 -26.11
C ALA A 97 1.97 6.74 -25.41
N PRO A 98 0.82 6.69 -26.10
CA PRO A 98 -0.43 6.18 -25.50
C PRO A 98 -0.31 4.80 -24.87
N GLU A 99 0.51 3.93 -25.46
CA GLU A 99 0.73 2.55 -24.98
C GLU A 99 1.85 2.42 -23.94
N GLU A 100 2.56 3.53 -23.65
CA GLU A 100 3.67 3.59 -22.70
C GLU A 100 3.19 4.13 -21.36
N MET A 101 4.03 4.01 -20.33
CA MET A 101 3.77 4.47 -18.96
C MET A 101 4.80 5.54 -18.56
N LEU A 102 4.34 6.58 -17.87
CA LEU A 102 5.21 7.65 -17.36
C LEU A 102 5.81 7.31 -16.00
N SER A 103 5.00 6.79 -15.08
CA SER A 103 5.41 6.53 -13.68
C SER A 103 4.61 5.37 -13.11
N ALA A 104 5.15 4.16 -13.18
CA ALA A 104 4.54 3.01 -12.56
C ALA A 104 4.80 3.02 -11.04
N GLU A 105 3.74 2.87 -10.22
CA GLU A 105 3.84 2.94 -8.76
C GLU A 105 3.62 1.59 -8.07
N ASN A 106 2.70 0.77 -8.57
CA ASN A 106 2.45 -0.56 -8.03
C ASN A 106 1.89 -1.51 -9.08
N VAL A 107 2.11 -2.82 -8.87
CA VAL A 107 1.58 -3.92 -9.68
C VAL A 107 0.89 -4.94 -8.79
N ARG A 108 -0.30 -5.40 -9.20
CA ARG A 108 -1.12 -6.36 -8.45
C ARG A 108 -1.73 -7.40 -9.37
N TRP A 109 -1.79 -8.64 -8.87
CA TRP A 109 -2.58 -9.68 -9.50
C TRP A 109 -4.05 -9.57 -9.11
N ASN A 110 -4.93 -9.77 -10.08
CA ASN A 110 -6.33 -10.12 -9.85
C ASN A 110 -6.80 -11.11 -10.90
N GLY A 111 -7.13 -12.32 -10.48
CA GLY A 111 -7.34 -13.42 -11.40
C GLY A 111 -6.12 -13.59 -12.32
N ASP A 112 -6.34 -13.84 -13.60
CA ASP A 112 -5.27 -14.03 -14.60
C ASP A 112 -4.68 -12.71 -15.13
N PHE A 113 -5.03 -11.57 -14.51
CA PHE A 113 -4.63 -10.25 -14.98
C PHE A 113 -3.70 -9.56 -14.00
N LEU A 114 -2.80 -8.75 -14.56
CA LEU A 114 -1.96 -7.82 -13.83
C LEU A 114 -2.53 -6.41 -13.98
N TRP A 115 -2.67 -5.73 -12.86
CA TRP A 115 -3.07 -4.34 -12.82
C TRP A 115 -1.92 -3.47 -12.39
N MET A 116 -1.67 -2.38 -13.11
CA MET A 116 -0.58 -1.43 -12.83
C MET A 116 -1.10 -0.02 -12.77
N LEU A 117 -0.70 0.71 -11.73
CA LEU A 117 -0.98 2.13 -11.59
C LEU A 117 0.12 2.94 -12.28
N ASP A 118 -0.27 3.81 -13.21
CA ASP A 118 0.57 4.88 -13.77
C ASP A 118 0.16 6.22 -13.13
N ALA A 119 0.93 6.66 -12.15
CA ALA A 119 0.66 7.92 -11.46
C ALA A 119 0.89 9.15 -12.36
N GLY A 120 1.78 9.05 -13.35
CA GLY A 120 2.06 10.14 -14.28
C GLY A 120 0.92 10.43 -15.25
N LYS A 121 0.15 9.39 -15.60
CA LYS A 121 -1.03 9.51 -16.47
C LYS A 121 -2.35 9.45 -15.71
N SER A 122 -2.32 9.21 -14.39
CA SER A 122 -3.51 8.94 -13.56
C SER A 122 -4.36 7.79 -14.16
N GLU A 123 -3.72 6.67 -14.45
CA GLU A 123 -4.36 5.52 -15.09
C GLU A 123 -4.05 4.22 -14.32
N ILE A 124 -5.03 3.31 -14.26
CA ILE A 124 -4.80 1.92 -13.87
C ILE A 124 -4.94 1.06 -15.12
N ASN A 125 -3.87 0.35 -15.49
CA ASN A 125 -3.77 -0.42 -16.72
C ASN A 125 -3.86 -1.91 -16.42
N ARG A 126 -4.73 -2.65 -17.11
CA ARG A 126 -4.85 -4.10 -17.04
C ARG A 126 -4.05 -4.77 -18.16
N TYR A 127 -3.21 -5.72 -17.79
CA TYR A 127 -2.42 -6.53 -18.70
C TYR A 127 -2.84 -7.99 -18.61
N GLY A 128 -2.94 -8.64 -19.78
CA GLY A 128 -3.20 -10.07 -19.90
C GLY A 128 -2.15 -10.76 -20.76
N PHE A 129 -1.95 -12.05 -20.54
CA PHE A 129 -1.05 -12.85 -21.36
C PHE A 129 -1.61 -13.09 -22.75
N ILE A 130 -0.76 -12.89 -23.78
CA ILE A 130 -1.08 -13.21 -25.16
C ILE A 130 -0.58 -14.64 -25.42
N SER A 131 -1.47 -15.62 -25.39
CA SER A 131 -1.17 -17.02 -25.66
C SER A 131 -0.01 -17.61 -24.82
N SER A 132 0.46 -18.82 -25.14
CA SER A 132 1.45 -19.58 -24.39
C SER A 132 2.89 -19.00 -24.37
N GLY A 133 3.13 -17.87 -25.04
CA GLY A 133 4.47 -17.29 -25.22
C GLY A 133 5.00 -16.42 -24.07
N GLY A 134 4.19 -16.19 -23.03
CA GLY A 134 4.62 -15.36 -21.87
C GLY A 134 4.56 -13.84 -22.08
N SER A 135 4.34 -13.36 -23.32
CA SER A 135 4.19 -11.93 -23.60
C SER A 135 2.87 -11.39 -23.07
N LEU A 136 2.88 -10.11 -22.61
CA LEU A 136 1.67 -9.42 -22.13
C LEU A 136 1.30 -8.27 -23.04
N SER A 137 -0.01 -8.02 -23.13
CA SER A 137 -0.54 -6.79 -23.75
C SER A 137 -1.46 -6.07 -22.80
N ARG A 138 -1.49 -4.75 -22.90
CA ARG A 138 -2.50 -3.93 -22.25
C ARG A 138 -3.85 -4.19 -22.89
N GLN A 139 -4.82 -4.58 -22.08
CA GLN A 139 -6.17 -4.93 -22.53
C GLN A 139 -7.19 -3.86 -22.17
N GLU A 140 -6.91 -3.12 -21.10
CA GLU A 140 -7.82 -2.09 -20.59
C GLU A 140 -7.03 -0.97 -19.92
N THR A 141 -7.55 0.24 -20.02
CA THR A 141 -7.07 1.42 -19.31
C THR A 141 -8.23 2.07 -18.58
N VAL A 142 -8.13 2.16 -17.28
CA VAL A 142 -9.07 2.88 -16.41
C VAL A 142 -8.46 4.25 -16.13
N ARG A 143 -9.01 5.31 -16.73
CA ARG A 143 -8.59 6.70 -16.46
C ARG A 143 -9.26 7.17 -15.20
N LEU A 144 -8.44 7.56 -14.23
CA LEU A 144 -8.92 8.04 -12.94
C LEU A 144 -9.49 9.46 -13.09
N ASP A 145 -10.52 9.75 -12.29
CA ASP A 145 -11.15 11.06 -12.21
C ASP A 145 -10.12 12.17 -11.95
N GLU A 146 -10.31 13.34 -12.57
CA GLU A 146 -9.41 14.49 -12.43
C GLU A 146 -9.31 15.02 -10.98
N GLU A 147 -10.30 14.72 -10.15
CA GLU A 147 -10.27 15.01 -8.72
C GLU A 147 -9.30 14.12 -7.93
N MET A 148 -8.74 13.06 -8.55
CA MET A 148 -7.77 12.17 -7.93
C MET A 148 -6.38 12.79 -7.98
N PHE A 149 -5.90 13.24 -6.81
CA PHE A 149 -4.59 13.89 -6.73
C PHE A 149 -3.46 12.88 -6.53
N ARG A 150 -2.60 12.71 -7.55
CA ARG A 150 -1.36 11.91 -7.55
C ARG A 150 -1.54 10.53 -6.88
N PRO A 151 -2.34 9.62 -7.46
CA PRO A 151 -2.50 8.27 -6.92
C PRO A 151 -1.14 7.56 -6.92
N LEU A 152 -0.75 6.96 -5.77
CA LEU A 152 0.56 6.30 -5.61
C LEU A 152 0.44 4.84 -5.17
N ASP A 153 -0.73 4.38 -4.79
CA ASP A 153 -1.06 2.98 -4.55
C ASP A 153 -2.55 2.73 -4.80
N PHE A 154 -2.93 1.49 -4.95
CA PHE A 154 -4.32 1.08 -5.12
C PHE A 154 -4.52 -0.36 -4.69
N VAL A 155 -5.73 -0.70 -4.29
CA VAL A 155 -6.19 -2.09 -4.16
C VAL A 155 -7.50 -2.26 -4.91
N GLN A 156 -7.75 -3.45 -5.41
CA GLN A 156 -9.04 -3.81 -5.95
C GLN A 156 -9.90 -4.41 -4.83
N TYR A 157 -11.01 -3.72 -4.51
CA TYR A 157 -11.93 -4.13 -3.46
C TYR A 157 -12.82 -5.29 -3.93
N ASP A 158 -13.36 -5.15 -5.14
CA ASP A 158 -14.11 -6.15 -5.88
C ASP A 158 -13.87 -5.98 -7.40
N ASP A 159 -14.59 -6.72 -8.23
CA ASP A 159 -14.41 -6.69 -9.70
C ASP A 159 -14.70 -5.33 -10.34
N THR A 160 -15.34 -4.42 -9.60
CA THR A 160 -15.85 -3.14 -10.11
C THR A 160 -15.33 -1.91 -9.38
N THR A 161 -14.57 -2.09 -8.29
CA THR A 161 -14.22 -1.01 -7.37
C THR A 161 -12.77 -1.05 -6.95
N PHE A 162 -12.10 0.09 -7.03
CA PHE A 162 -10.76 0.31 -6.50
C PHE A 162 -10.81 1.20 -5.27
N VAL A 163 -9.88 0.98 -4.33
CA VAL A 163 -9.60 1.85 -3.19
C VAL A 163 -8.21 2.41 -3.37
N ILE A 164 -8.09 3.73 -3.29
CA ILE A 164 -6.86 4.49 -3.56
C ILE A 164 -6.66 5.46 -2.39
N PRO A 165 -5.46 5.55 -1.79
CA PRO A 165 -5.17 6.58 -0.79
C PRO A 165 -5.40 7.98 -1.35
N ASP A 166 -6.07 8.85 -0.58
CA ASP A 166 -6.33 10.24 -0.95
C ASP A 166 -5.20 11.15 -0.45
N TYR A 167 -4.57 11.86 -1.38
CA TYR A 167 -3.49 12.81 -1.06
C TYR A 167 -3.93 14.28 -1.22
N SER A 168 -5.22 14.55 -1.38
CA SER A 168 -5.77 15.92 -1.32
C SER A 168 -5.76 16.49 0.11
N GLY A 169 -5.84 15.60 1.11
CA GLY A 169 -5.97 15.95 2.52
C GLY A 169 -7.41 16.06 3.01
N ASP A 170 -8.38 15.86 2.13
CA ASP A 170 -9.80 15.94 2.48
C ASP A 170 -10.33 14.65 3.10
N SER A 171 -9.73 13.52 2.73
CA SER A 171 -10.10 12.20 3.25
C SER A 171 -8.89 11.27 3.32
N ARG A 172 -9.12 10.02 3.73
CA ARG A 172 -8.06 9.00 3.80
C ARG A 172 -8.02 8.15 2.54
N PHE A 173 -9.18 7.83 1.96
CA PHE A 173 -9.29 6.98 0.77
C PHE A 173 -10.35 7.50 -0.18
N CYS A 174 -10.07 7.35 -1.47
CA CYS A 174 -10.99 7.47 -2.58
C CYS A 174 -11.46 6.08 -3.02
N TRP A 175 -12.77 5.94 -3.27
CA TRP A 175 -13.38 4.76 -3.86
C TRP A 175 -13.73 5.09 -5.30
N VAL A 176 -13.25 4.28 -6.22
CA VAL A 176 -13.33 4.55 -7.67
C VAL A 176 -13.93 3.34 -8.36
N ASP A 177 -14.84 3.56 -9.32
CA ASP A 177 -15.43 2.47 -10.08
C ASP A 177 -14.49 1.96 -11.20
N ALA A 178 -14.87 0.87 -11.85
CA ALA A 178 -14.12 0.28 -12.96
C ALA A 178 -13.97 1.20 -14.20
N LYS A 179 -14.65 2.35 -14.22
CA LYS A 179 -14.51 3.38 -15.26
C LYS A 179 -13.63 4.55 -14.81
N GLY A 180 -13.07 4.48 -13.62
CA GLY A 180 -12.23 5.52 -13.04
C GLY A 180 -12.98 6.67 -12.34
N ARG A 181 -14.32 6.61 -12.26
CA ARG A 181 -15.12 7.67 -11.65
C ARG A 181 -15.03 7.59 -10.13
N LEU A 182 -14.82 8.73 -9.50
CA LEU A 182 -14.85 8.85 -8.05
C LEU A 182 -16.27 8.60 -7.53
N LEU A 183 -16.46 7.54 -6.74
CA LEU A 183 -17.74 7.19 -6.14
C LEU A 183 -17.96 7.89 -4.79
N ARG A 184 -16.92 7.90 -3.96
CA ARG A 184 -16.95 8.50 -2.61
C ARG A 184 -15.55 8.66 -2.06
N ARG A 185 -15.44 9.53 -1.06
CA ARG A 185 -14.26 9.65 -0.18
C ARG A 185 -14.62 9.18 1.23
N THR A 186 -13.68 8.53 1.91
CA THR A 186 -13.91 7.98 3.25
C THR A 186 -12.71 8.18 4.16
N GLY A 187 -13.00 8.23 5.47
CA GLY A 187 -11.99 8.38 6.52
C GLY A 187 -11.42 9.80 6.59
N ILE A 188 -10.65 10.02 7.62
CA ILE A 188 -9.80 11.20 7.83
C ILE A 188 -8.42 10.70 8.21
N ILE A 189 -7.39 11.51 8.01
CA ILE A 189 -6.04 11.21 8.50
C ILE A 189 -6.08 11.23 10.04
N PRO A 190 -5.74 10.11 10.72
CA PRO A 190 -5.93 9.99 12.17
C PRO A 190 -4.71 10.56 12.93
N THR A 191 -4.38 11.84 12.69
CA THR A 191 -3.24 12.51 13.33
C THR A 191 -3.66 13.29 14.57
N ALA A 192 -2.74 13.41 15.53
CA ALA A 192 -2.85 14.32 16.64
C ALA A 192 -2.41 15.77 16.29
N ASN A 193 -1.88 16.00 15.08
CA ASN A 193 -1.48 17.33 14.61
C ASN A 193 -2.69 18.12 14.10
N GLU A 194 -3.44 18.71 15.02
CA GLU A 194 -4.65 19.50 14.73
C GLU A 194 -4.36 20.71 13.85
N ASP A 195 -3.22 21.38 14.05
CA ASP A 195 -2.84 22.54 13.22
C ASP A 195 -2.65 22.15 11.76
N ALA A 196 -2.01 21.03 11.47
CA ALA A 196 -1.86 20.54 10.09
C ALA A 196 -3.20 20.10 9.48
N LEU A 197 -4.12 19.55 10.27
CA LEU A 197 -5.48 19.23 9.83
C LEU A 197 -6.29 20.47 9.45
N GLU A 198 -6.07 21.58 10.14
CA GLU A 198 -6.80 22.84 9.88
C GLU A 198 -6.15 23.64 8.75
N ASN A 199 -4.81 23.78 8.78
CA ASN A 199 -4.09 24.80 8.04
C ASN A 199 -3.18 24.25 6.92
N ALA A 200 -2.87 22.92 6.89
CA ALA A 200 -1.87 22.35 5.99
C ALA A 200 -2.25 20.94 5.48
N ARG A 201 -3.53 20.68 5.20
CA ARG A 201 -4.03 19.35 4.78
C ARG A 201 -3.26 18.69 3.63
N PRO A 202 -2.89 19.39 2.53
CA PRO A 202 -2.13 18.75 1.47
C PRO A 202 -0.74 18.32 1.91
N ALA A 203 -0.05 19.11 2.75
CA ALA A 203 1.25 18.75 3.31
C ALA A 203 1.14 17.57 4.29
N LEU A 204 0.09 17.57 5.13
CA LEU A 204 -0.25 16.46 6.00
C LEU A 204 -0.48 15.17 5.21
N ALA A 205 -1.30 15.21 4.16
CA ALA A 205 -1.58 14.05 3.31
C ALA A 205 -0.31 13.51 2.62
N GLN A 206 0.60 14.39 2.20
CA GLN A 206 1.90 13.99 1.67
C GLN A 206 2.78 13.30 2.72
N ALA A 207 2.81 13.81 3.96
CA ALA A 207 3.54 13.17 5.05
C ALA A 207 2.93 11.81 5.43
N TRP A 208 1.61 11.67 5.32
CA TRP A 208 0.87 10.44 5.61
C TRP A 208 0.74 9.50 4.40
N ARG A 209 1.58 9.66 3.37
CA ARG A 209 1.66 8.67 2.28
C ARG A 209 1.78 7.28 2.85
N SER A 210 1.01 6.34 2.26
CA SER A 210 0.97 4.97 2.76
C SER A 210 0.99 3.97 1.63
N PHE A 211 1.62 2.84 1.89
CA PHE A 211 1.37 1.62 1.15
C PHE A 211 0.14 0.94 1.73
N ILE A 212 -0.67 0.35 0.88
CA ILE A 212 -1.90 -0.33 1.28
C ILE A 212 -1.92 -1.76 0.74
N ASP A 213 -2.60 -2.65 1.45
CA ASP A 213 -2.96 -3.95 0.92
C ASP A 213 -4.32 -4.39 1.46
N TYR A 214 -5.05 -5.18 0.68
CA TYR A 214 -6.40 -5.63 1.01
C TYR A 214 -6.55 -7.12 0.74
N ASN A 215 -7.09 -7.84 1.72
CA ASN A 215 -7.44 -9.24 1.55
C ASN A 215 -8.97 -9.41 1.56
N PRO A 216 -9.60 -9.74 0.41
CA PRO A 216 -11.06 -9.87 0.32
C PRO A 216 -11.60 -11.04 1.16
N ARG A 217 -10.79 -12.06 1.48
CA ARG A 217 -11.22 -13.21 2.26
C ARG A 217 -11.56 -12.83 3.70
N ASN A 218 -10.72 -12.02 4.35
CA ASN A 218 -10.99 -11.53 5.71
C ASN A 218 -11.60 -10.12 5.76
N GLY A 219 -11.52 -9.35 4.65
CA GLY A 219 -12.06 -8.00 4.56
C GLY A 219 -11.17 -6.93 5.17
N VAL A 220 -9.92 -7.26 5.49
CA VAL A 220 -8.97 -6.33 6.10
C VAL A 220 -8.23 -5.54 5.02
N LEU A 221 -8.28 -4.22 5.13
CA LEU A 221 -7.42 -3.26 4.45
C LEU A 221 -6.41 -2.74 5.47
N ALA A 222 -5.14 -2.92 5.21
CA ALA A 222 -4.05 -2.32 5.98
C ALA A 222 -3.44 -1.15 5.23
N ALA A 223 -3.08 -0.08 5.95
CA ALA A 223 -2.30 1.03 5.43
C ALA A 223 -1.13 1.31 6.37
N VAL A 224 0.08 1.35 5.83
CA VAL A 224 1.30 1.66 6.58
C VAL A 224 1.94 2.93 6.04
N THR A 225 2.31 3.86 6.92
CA THR A 225 2.87 5.15 6.50
C THR A 225 4.33 5.01 6.03
N GLN A 226 4.68 5.73 4.96
CA GLN A 226 6.06 5.79 4.44
C GLN A 226 7.00 6.59 5.36
N LEU A 227 6.43 7.42 6.24
CA LEU A 227 7.13 8.19 7.26
C LEU A 227 6.57 7.84 8.63
N GLY A 228 7.40 7.93 9.70
CA GLY A 228 6.97 7.57 11.05
C GLY A 228 6.71 6.07 11.19
N GLU A 229 5.93 5.69 12.20
CA GLU A 229 5.68 4.29 12.52
C GLU A 229 4.19 4.08 12.82
N VAL A 230 3.36 4.12 11.75
CA VAL A 230 1.90 3.99 11.87
C VAL A 230 1.37 2.88 10.96
N LEU A 231 0.55 2.02 11.56
CA LEU A 231 -0.29 1.04 10.87
C LEU A 231 -1.76 1.38 11.13
N GLU A 232 -2.54 1.53 10.08
CA GLU A 232 -4.00 1.60 10.12
C GLU A 232 -4.58 0.26 9.64
N VAL A 233 -5.51 -0.28 10.39
CA VAL A 233 -6.24 -1.51 10.07
C VAL A 233 -7.72 -1.19 9.96
N PHE A 234 -8.28 -1.38 8.77
CA PHE A 234 -9.70 -1.23 8.49
C PHE A 234 -10.29 -2.60 8.20
N ASN A 235 -11.28 -3.03 8.96
CA ASN A 235 -12.10 -4.16 8.56
C ASN A 235 -13.32 -3.64 7.81
N LEU A 236 -13.35 -3.86 6.50
CA LEU A 236 -14.40 -3.33 5.62
C LEU A 236 -15.73 -4.10 5.73
N LYS A 237 -15.74 -5.27 6.41
CA LYS A 237 -16.95 -6.06 6.65
C LYS A 237 -17.74 -5.56 7.85
N ASP A 238 -17.08 -5.13 8.92
CA ASP A 238 -17.71 -4.66 10.16
C ASP A 238 -17.50 -3.17 10.42
N SER A 239 -16.80 -2.47 9.51
CA SER A 239 -16.50 -1.04 9.60
C SER A 239 -15.69 -0.64 10.83
N THR A 240 -14.83 -1.53 11.35
CA THR A 240 -13.89 -1.18 12.42
C THR A 240 -12.66 -0.50 11.84
N HIS A 241 -12.06 0.42 12.61
CA HIS A 241 -10.82 1.10 12.26
C HIS A 241 -9.96 1.24 13.50
N VAL A 242 -8.75 0.68 13.44
CA VAL A 242 -7.75 0.74 14.51
C VAL A 242 -6.48 1.36 13.95
N VAL A 243 -5.88 2.28 14.71
CA VAL A 243 -4.59 2.90 14.41
C VAL A 243 -3.57 2.42 15.42
N ARG A 244 -2.47 1.87 14.95
CA ARG A 244 -1.33 1.46 15.77
C ARG A 244 -0.19 2.44 15.55
N ILE A 245 0.31 3.03 16.63
CA ILE A 245 1.41 3.98 16.61
C ILE A 245 2.57 3.36 17.39
N GLY A 246 3.68 3.16 16.70
CA GLY A 246 4.89 2.61 17.30
C GLY A 246 5.75 3.66 18.01
N PRO A 247 6.92 3.26 18.55
CA PRO A 247 7.81 4.13 19.33
C PRO A 247 8.28 5.40 18.60
N HIS A 248 8.37 5.37 17.27
CA HIS A 248 8.80 6.52 16.47
C HIS A 248 7.67 7.49 16.13
N GLY A 249 6.43 7.19 16.54
CA GLY A 249 5.31 8.11 16.42
C GLY A 249 4.75 8.29 15.00
N GLU A 250 3.96 9.33 14.86
CA GLU A 250 3.36 9.74 13.59
C GLU A 250 4.40 10.34 12.63
N PRO A 251 4.07 10.47 11.32
CA PRO A 251 4.91 11.18 10.35
C PRO A 251 5.28 12.59 10.82
N GLU A 252 6.58 12.85 11.01
CA GLU A 252 7.08 14.18 11.31
C GLU A 252 7.48 14.93 10.05
N PHE A 253 7.03 16.17 9.90
CA PHE A 253 7.31 17.02 8.75
C PHE A 253 7.25 18.50 9.06
N GLN A 254 7.84 19.31 8.18
CA GLN A 254 7.72 20.76 8.18
C GLN A 254 7.00 21.20 6.92
N VAL A 255 6.14 22.21 7.03
CA VAL A 255 5.46 22.76 5.87
C VAL A 255 6.38 23.79 5.19
N SER A 256 6.67 23.58 3.92
CA SER A 256 7.44 24.53 3.10
C SER A 256 6.80 24.66 1.71
N GLN A 257 6.38 25.87 1.37
CA GLN A 257 5.74 26.16 0.08
C GLN A 257 4.53 25.24 -0.24
N GLY A 258 3.78 24.84 0.79
CA GLY A 258 2.63 23.95 0.65
C GLY A 258 2.98 22.45 0.61
N TYR A 259 4.27 22.08 0.71
CA TYR A 259 4.73 20.69 0.75
C TYR A 259 5.10 20.26 2.16
N GLY A 260 4.85 18.97 2.46
CA GLY A 260 5.30 18.33 3.70
C GLY A 260 6.73 17.81 3.55
N ILE A 261 7.70 18.53 4.07
CA ILE A 261 9.12 18.13 4.03
C ILE A 261 9.40 17.22 5.22
N PRO A 262 9.78 15.94 5.00
CA PRO A 262 10.01 14.98 6.11
C PRO A 262 11.18 15.38 7.00
N THR A 263 11.00 15.24 8.32
CA THR A 263 12.03 15.56 9.33
C THR A 263 12.30 14.40 10.30
N GLY A 264 11.38 13.45 10.43
CA GLY A 264 11.48 12.31 11.33
C GLY A 264 12.24 11.12 10.75
N ILE A 265 11.57 9.98 10.60
CA ILE A 265 12.15 8.74 10.10
C ILE A 265 11.47 8.27 8.81
N MET A 266 12.19 7.47 8.02
CA MET A 266 11.59 6.60 7.03
C MET A 266 10.82 5.49 7.75
N GLY A 267 9.55 5.31 7.39
CA GLY A 267 8.66 4.34 8.00
C GLY A 267 8.66 3.00 7.26
N PHE A 268 7.55 2.68 6.63
CA PHE A 268 7.36 1.39 5.95
C PHE A 268 7.56 1.51 4.43
N SER A 269 8.02 0.42 3.82
CA SER A 269 8.22 0.33 2.36
C SER A 269 7.28 -0.65 1.66
N ASP A 270 6.65 -1.55 2.37
CA ASP A 270 5.64 -2.47 1.84
C ASP A 270 4.73 -3.00 2.96
N VAL A 271 3.54 -3.46 2.57
CA VAL A 271 2.59 -4.15 3.45
C VAL A 271 1.90 -5.26 2.67
N GLN A 272 1.63 -6.37 3.35
CA GLN A 272 0.80 -7.46 2.83
C GLN A 272 -0.15 -7.96 3.91
N VAL A 273 -1.42 -8.08 3.55
CA VAL A 273 -2.46 -8.69 4.38
C VAL A 273 -2.69 -10.12 3.91
N THR A 274 -2.28 -11.08 4.72
CA THR A 274 -2.52 -12.51 4.48
C THR A 274 -3.86 -12.95 5.10
N ASP A 275 -4.14 -14.25 5.12
CA ASP A 275 -5.34 -14.76 5.77
C ASP A 275 -5.29 -14.66 7.30
N ASN A 276 -4.09 -14.68 7.87
CA ASN A 276 -3.89 -14.78 9.31
C ASN A 276 -3.22 -13.56 9.95
N ALA A 277 -2.46 -12.76 9.19
CA ALA A 277 -1.67 -11.67 9.74
C ALA A 277 -1.41 -10.53 8.72
N ILE A 278 -0.87 -9.45 9.21
CA ILE A 278 -0.39 -8.30 8.44
C ILE A 278 1.13 -8.25 8.57
N TYR A 279 1.84 -8.21 7.45
CA TYR A 279 3.29 -8.14 7.38
C TYR A 279 3.69 -6.79 6.77
N ALA A 280 4.60 -6.06 7.41
CA ALA A 280 5.04 -4.75 6.94
C ALA A 280 6.55 -4.59 7.05
N VAL A 281 7.20 -4.12 5.99
CA VAL A 281 8.65 -3.88 5.96
C VAL A 281 8.93 -2.52 6.58
N PHE A 282 9.75 -2.48 7.63
CA PHE A 282 10.07 -1.28 8.39
C PHE A 282 11.53 -0.86 8.26
N HIS A 283 11.77 0.42 7.94
CA HIS A 283 13.09 1.03 7.80
C HIS A 283 13.63 1.56 9.14
N GLY A 284 12.93 2.51 9.76
CA GLY A 284 13.29 3.13 11.03
C GLY A 284 14.47 4.10 10.99
N ARG A 285 15.06 4.37 9.82
CA ARG A 285 16.24 5.26 9.69
C ARG A 285 15.80 6.73 9.63
N SER A 286 16.47 7.59 10.39
CA SER A 286 16.15 9.02 10.44
C SER A 286 16.68 9.77 9.22
N PHE A 287 15.93 10.79 8.76
CA PHE A 287 16.39 11.68 7.67
C PHE A 287 17.66 12.44 8.07
N LYS A 288 17.83 12.74 9.37
CA LYS A 288 19.05 13.35 9.90
C LYS A 288 20.27 12.43 9.71
N GLU A 289 20.13 11.15 10.04
CA GLU A 289 21.18 10.14 9.84
C GLU A 289 21.51 9.98 8.36
N ILE A 290 20.50 9.88 7.49
CA ILE A 290 20.68 9.80 6.05
C ILE A 290 21.49 11.01 5.54
N ALA A 291 21.08 12.22 5.91
CA ALA A 291 21.75 13.45 5.50
C ALA A 291 23.21 13.52 5.97
N GLN A 292 23.51 13.10 7.20
CA GLN A 292 24.86 13.06 7.76
C GLN A 292 25.76 12.07 6.99
N ASN A 293 25.25 10.87 6.69
CA ASN A 293 25.99 9.86 5.94
C ASN A 293 26.28 10.31 4.51
N VAL A 294 25.29 10.91 3.82
CA VAL A 294 25.47 11.50 2.48
C VAL A 294 26.56 12.57 2.48
N GLN A 295 26.56 13.47 3.48
CA GLN A 295 27.59 14.51 3.61
C GLN A 295 29.00 13.94 3.83
N GLN A 296 29.09 12.77 4.47
CA GLN A 296 30.34 12.05 4.72
C GLN A 296 30.76 11.12 3.56
N GLY A 297 29.95 11.04 2.49
CA GLY A 297 30.16 10.13 1.38
C GLY A 297 29.96 8.64 1.74
N VAL A 298 29.23 8.36 2.83
CA VAL A 298 28.92 7.00 3.26
C VAL A 298 27.66 6.52 2.57
N TYR A 299 27.77 5.43 1.83
CA TYR A 299 26.61 4.78 1.22
C TYR A 299 25.82 4.03 2.29
N LEU A 300 24.51 4.30 2.35
CA LEU A 300 23.56 3.55 3.16
C LEU A 300 22.71 2.67 2.24
N PRO A 301 22.65 1.34 2.48
CA PRO A 301 21.72 0.49 1.74
C PRO A 301 20.27 0.97 1.89
N ASP A 302 19.51 0.93 0.81
CA ASP A 302 18.10 1.25 0.81
C ASP A 302 17.25 0.02 1.19
N GLY A 303 16.14 0.24 1.92
CA GLY A 303 15.29 -0.83 2.40
C GLY A 303 15.26 -0.98 3.92
N GLY A 304 14.35 -1.82 4.41
CA GLY A 304 14.16 -2.15 5.83
C GLY A 304 14.92 -3.40 6.25
N ARG A 305 15.33 -3.42 7.52
CA ARG A 305 15.97 -4.60 8.17
C ARG A 305 14.97 -5.39 9.02
N TYR A 306 13.72 -4.97 9.05
CA TYR A 306 12.70 -5.62 9.85
C TYR A 306 11.43 -5.87 9.04
N ILE A 307 10.79 -7.02 9.28
CA ILE A 307 9.39 -7.23 8.92
C ILE A 307 8.61 -7.30 10.23
N TYR A 308 7.69 -6.37 10.41
CA TYR A 308 6.77 -6.33 11.53
C TYR A 308 5.55 -7.17 11.21
N VAL A 309 5.14 -8.02 12.14
CA VAL A 309 3.98 -8.90 12.00
C VAL A 309 2.93 -8.50 13.02
N PHE A 310 1.74 -8.20 12.52
CA PHE A 310 0.59 -7.83 13.34
C PHE A 310 -0.56 -8.80 13.09
N SER A 311 -1.43 -8.96 14.09
CA SER A 311 -2.71 -9.63 13.90
C SER A 311 -3.61 -8.87 12.93
N LEU A 312 -4.70 -9.49 12.47
CA LEU A 312 -5.71 -8.82 11.64
C LEU A 312 -6.48 -7.70 12.38
N THR A 313 -6.26 -7.53 13.69
CA THR A 313 -6.74 -6.42 14.51
C THR A 313 -5.64 -5.43 14.89
N GLY A 314 -4.44 -5.60 14.30
CA GLY A 314 -3.31 -4.71 14.49
C GLY A 314 -2.48 -4.95 15.75
N GLU A 315 -2.71 -6.03 16.53
CA GLU A 315 -1.85 -6.33 17.67
C GLU A 315 -0.47 -6.78 17.23
N PRO A 316 0.64 -6.27 17.81
CA PRO A 316 1.97 -6.77 17.51
C PRO A 316 2.12 -8.25 17.88
N LEU A 317 2.57 -9.08 16.95
CA LEU A 317 2.78 -10.51 17.15
C LEU A 317 4.25 -10.86 17.28
N CYS A 318 5.05 -10.52 16.29
CA CYS A 318 6.50 -10.68 16.30
C CYS A 318 7.16 -9.74 15.31
N ARG A 319 8.48 -9.62 15.41
CA ARG A 319 9.32 -8.90 14.47
C ARG A 319 10.37 -9.84 13.91
N TYR A 320 10.48 -9.92 12.58
CA TYR A 320 11.59 -10.61 11.93
C TYR A 320 12.75 -9.64 11.72
N ALA A 321 13.93 -10.00 12.21
CA ALA A 321 15.20 -9.30 11.93
C ALA A 321 15.88 -9.99 10.72
N LEU A 322 16.17 -9.22 9.68
CA LEU A 322 16.67 -9.71 8.40
C LEU A 322 18.17 -9.51 8.29
N ASP A 323 18.83 -10.38 7.53
CA ASP A 323 20.26 -10.23 7.19
C ASP A 323 20.49 -9.39 5.92
N HIS A 324 19.41 -9.03 5.20
CA HIS A 324 19.40 -8.13 4.04
C HIS A 324 18.54 -6.89 4.29
N TYR A 325 18.75 -5.84 3.47
CA TYR A 325 17.86 -4.69 3.40
C TYR A 325 16.82 -4.94 2.32
N VAL A 326 15.56 -5.06 2.70
CA VAL A 326 14.49 -5.41 1.76
C VAL A 326 13.52 -4.24 1.55
N TYR A 327 12.99 -4.15 0.34
CA TYR A 327 12.04 -3.10 -0.01
C TYR A 327 10.61 -3.64 -0.13
N GLY A 328 10.40 -4.67 -0.92
CA GLY A 328 9.12 -5.33 -1.12
C GLY A 328 9.11 -6.77 -0.66
N ILE A 329 7.94 -7.26 -0.25
CA ILE A 329 7.75 -8.63 0.22
C ILE A 329 6.57 -9.31 -0.48
N LEU A 330 6.64 -10.64 -0.53
CA LEU A 330 5.52 -11.52 -0.83
C LEU A 330 5.52 -12.70 0.14
N VAL A 331 4.58 -12.71 1.05
CA VAL A 331 4.41 -13.76 2.05
C VAL A 331 3.54 -14.89 1.51
N ASN A 332 4.01 -16.11 1.62
CA ASN A 332 3.23 -17.31 1.37
C ASN A 332 3.16 -18.14 2.65
N GLU A 333 2.08 -17.96 3.40
CA GLU A 333 1.88 -18.65 4.67
C GLU A 333 1.76 -20.17 4.51
N GLN A 334 1.17 -20.65 3.41
CA GLN A 334 1.01 -22.09 3.17
C GLN A 334 2.36 -22.78 2.94
N LYS A 335 3.30 -22.11 2.27
CA LYS A 335 4.66 -22.61 2.04
C LYS A 335 5.62 -22.27 3.19
N GLY A 336 5.23 -21.39 4.12
CA GLY A 336 6.12 -20.87 5.15
C GLY A 336 7.30 -20.10 4.54
N THR A 337 7.05 -19.23 3.57
CA THR A 337 8.12 -18.48 2.89
C THR A 337 7.77 -17.01 2.72
N ILE A 338 8.80 -16.15 2.71
CA ILE A 338 8.73 -14.77 2.28
C ILE A 338 9.70 -14.59 1.12
N LEU A 339 9.22 -14.26 -0.07
CA LEU A 339 10.05 -13.68 -1.12
C LEU A 339 10.20 -12.18 -0.85
N ALA A 340 11.41 -11.65 -1.04
CA ALA A 340 11.67 -10.23 -0.86
C ALA A 340 12.57 -9.70 -1.97
N THR A 341 12.56 -8.38 -2.14
CA THR A 341 13.44 -7.67 -3.06
C THR A 341 14.48 -6.86 -2.28
N ASP A 342 15.77 -7.07 -2.61
CA ASP A 342 16.90 -6.27 -2.13
C ASP A 342 17.40 -5.40 -3.29
N VAL A 343 17.12 -4.10 -3.23
CA VAL A 343 17.46 -3.16 -4.32
C VAL A 343 18.96 -2.82 -4.38
N ASN A 344 19.72 -3.28 -3.41
CA ASN A 344 21.17 -2.99 -3.30
C ASN A 344 22.05 -4.07 -3.94
N GLU A 345 21.47 -5.23 -4.28
CA GLU A 345 22.21 -6.40 -4.73
C GLU A 345 21.95 -6.71 -6.20
N ASP A 346 22.97 -7.25 -6.89
CA ASP A 346 22.87 -7.67 -8.30
C ASP A 346 21.90 -8.86 -8.47
N GLU A 347 21.80 -9.74 -7.45
CA GLU A 347 20.81 -10.81 -7.34
C GLU A 347 19.70 -10.41 -6.35
N PRO A 348 18.72 -9.63 -6.79
CA PRO A 348 17.87 -8.90 -5.88
C PRO A 348 16.71 -9.71 -5.30
N ILE A 349 16.47 -10.93 -5.76
CA ILE A 349 15.40 -11.77 -5.25
C ILE A 349 15.92 -12.72 -4.18
N ILE A 350 15.38 -12.61 -3.00
CA ILE A 350 15.74 -13.43 -1.85
C ILE A 350 14.53 -14.11 -1.24
N GLU A 351 14.74 -15.25 -0.62
CA GLU A 351 13.69 -16.02 0.06
C GLU A 351 14.08 -16.29 1.51
N TYR A 352 13.19 -16.02 2.41
CA TYR A 352 13.25 -16.42 3.80
C TYR A 352 12.32 -17.59 4.07
N LYS A 353 12.72 -18.51 4.95
CA LYS A 353 11.84 -19.55 5.47
C LYS A 353 11.31 -19.15 6.83
N LEU A 354 10.01 -19.34 7.04
CA LEU A 354 9.31 -19.10 8.29
C LEU A 354 9.20 -20.40 9.06
N ASP A 355 9.56 -20.39 10.33
CA ASP A 355 9.22 -21.48 11.27
C ASP A 355 7.98 -21.05 12.08
N TRP A 356 6.83 -21.64 11.73
CA TRP A 356 5.57 -21.36 12.41
C TRP A 356 5.56 -21.78 13.89
N ASN A 357 6.41 -22.76 14.28
CA ASN A 357 6.52 -23.16 15.68
C ASN A 357 7.23 -22.11 16.54
N GLU A 358 8.07 -21.28 15.94
CA GLU A 358 8.69 -20.14 16.63
C GLU A 358 7.74 -18.96 16.78
N MET A 359 6.84 -18.75 15.82
CA MET A 359 5.89 -17.63 15.84
C MET A 359 4.74 -17.84 16.85
N LEU A 360 4.45 -19.08 17.24
CA LEU A 360 3.35 -19.43 18.15
C LEU A 360 3.82 -19.64 19.61
N ARG A 361 5.10 -19.44 19.91
CA ARG A 361 5.68 -19.50 21.26
C ARG A 361 5.67 -18.11 21.91
#